data_fae8ccba174cef53fef2246698686d9c
#
_entry.id   fae8ccba174cef53fef2246698686d9c
#
_cell.length_a   1.000
_cell.length_b   1.000
_cell.length_c   1.000
_cell.angle_alpha   90.00
_cell.angle_beta   90.00
_cell.angle_gamma   90.00
#
_symmetry.space_group_name_H-M   'P 1'
#
loop_
_entity.id
_entity.type
_entity.pdbx_description
1 polymer ?
#
loop_
_entity_poly.entity_id
_entity_poly.type
_entity_poly.pdbx_seq_one_letter_code
_entity_poly.pdbx_strand_id
1 'polypeptide(L)'
;MNDKKLKILIVDDDVPLRSLYAEVFANAGYEVLEAGDGVEGLDMASKNMPDVIFTGIVMPRMDGFTMMEALKKTVMTANIPIVISSHMGREEDQQRANVLGAKDFIIRDITRPIEVVERIGSLFVQSGGEYKLEFDSEKLDAKRIAKDLNFQENFLCLDCNEKLVLDMKLVNGKDRIFETRFVCPKCGWVAK
;
A
#
# COMPACT_ATOMS: atom_id res chain seq x y z
N MET A 1 9.54 10.95 16.12
CA MET A 1 9.69 9.96 15.05
C MET A 1 9.94 10.74 13.78
N ASN A 2 11.00 10.43 13.06
CA ASN A 2 11.35 11.16 11.84
C ASN A 2 10.43 10.63 10.74
N ASP A 3 9.31 11.33 10.48
CA ASP A 3 8.40 10.97 9.37
C ASP A 3 9.11 11.31 8.05
N LYS A 4 9.96 10.38 7.60
CA LYS A 4 10.53 10.48 6.25
C LYS A 4 9.38 10.35 5.26
N LYS A 5 9.10 11.42 4.51
CA LYS A 5 8.13 11.38 3.42
C LYS A 5 8.54 10.32 2.39
N LEU A 6 7.59 9.51 1.96
CA LEU A 6 7.82 8.60 0.84
C LEU A 6 8.04 9.38 -0.44
N LYS A 7 9.03 8.97 -1.23
CA LYS A 7 9.39 9.60 -2.48
C LYS A 7 8.82 8.81 -3.66
N ILE A 8 8.03 9.46 -4.49
CA ILE A 8 7.45 8.87 -5.70
C ILE A 8 8.04 9.51 -6.95
N LEU A 9 8.38 8.68 -7.94
CA LEU A 9 8.74 9.13 -9.29
C LEU A 9 7.56 8.83 -10.22
N ILE A 10 7.02 9.88 -10.82
CA ILE A 10 5.95 9.81 -11.81
C ILE A 10 6.56 9.96 -13.20
N VAL A 11 6.34 8.97 -14.06
CA VAL A 11 6.89 8.95 -15.42
C VAL A 11 5.75 8.85 -16.42
N ASP A 12 5.47 9.92 -17.13
CA ASP A 12 4.42 9.97 -18.15
C ASP A 12 4.71 11.11 -19.13
N ASP A 13 4.48 10.90 -20.42
CA ASP A 13 4.70 11.92 -21.44
C ASP A 13 3.57 12.95 -21.53
N ASP A 14 2.39 12.61 -21.05
CA ASP A 14 1.24 13.51 -20.94
C ASP A 14 1.45 14.50 -19.77
N VAL A 15 1.87 15.73 -20.09
CA VAL A 15 2.17 16.78 -19.10
C VAL A 15 0.97 17.09 -18.20
N PRO A 16 -0.25 17.32 -18.70
CA PRO A 16 -1.45 17.52 -17.88
C PRO A 16 -1.70 16.38 -16.90
N LEU A 17 -1.60 15.15 -17.36
CA LEU A 17 -1.82 13.97 -16.54
C LEU A 17 -0.74 13.82 -15.47
N ARG A 18 0.53 13.99 -15.83
CA ARG A 18 1.68 13.96 -14.92
C ARG A 18 1.52 15.00 -13.81
N SER A 19 1.15 16.24 -14.17
CA SER A 19 0.91 17.32 -13.21
C SER A 19 -0.27 17.03 -12.27
N LEU A 20 -1.35 16.45 -12.78
CA LEU A 20 -2.48 16.02 -11.96
C LEU A 20 -2.04 15.02 -10.87
N TYR A 21 -1.32 13.97 -11.25
CA TYR A 21 -0.84 13.00 -10.29
C TYR A 21 0.21 13.59 -9.35
N ALA A 22 1.08 14.48 -9.83
CA ALA A 22 2.05 15.17 -8.98
C ALA A 22 1.35 15.97 -7.87
N GLU A 23 0.29 16.70 -8.19
CA GLU A 23 -0.51 17.44 -7.21
C GLU A 23 -1.20 16.50 -6.21
N VAL A 24 -1.84 15.42 -6.69
CA VAL A 24 -2.57 14.48 -5.84
C VAL A 24 -1.63 13.76 -4.86
N PHE A 25 -0.44 13.32 -5.32
CA PHE A 25 0.55 12.69 -4.45
C PHE A 25 1.21 13.69 -3.48
N ALA A 26 1.49 14.92 -3.92
CA ALA A 26 2.02 15.95 -3.04
C ALA A 26 1.04 16.29 -1.89
N ASN A 27 -0.27 16.38 -2.21
CA ASN A 27 -1.34 16.58 -1.23
C ASN A 27 -1.49 15.40 -0.26
N ALA A 28 -1.14 14.20 -0.70
CA ALA A 28 -1.09 12.99 0.14
C ALA A 28 0.21 12.86 0.96
N GLY A 29 1.12 13.84 0.88
CA GLY A 29 2.32 13.91 1.70
C GLY A 29 3.57 13.28 1.10
N TYR A 30 3.54 12.86 -0.17
CA TYR A 30 4.72 12.34 -0.86
C TYR A 30 5.69 13.45 -1.28
N GLU A 31 6.99 13.11 -1.37
CA GLU A 31 7.97 13.87 -2.14
C GLU A 31 7.87 13.41 -3.59
N VAL A 32 7.52 14.32 -4.51
CA VAL A 32 7.22 13.97 -5.90
C VAL A 32 8.38 14.33 -6.81
N LEU A 33 8.78 13.38 -7.64
CA LEU A 33 9.70 13.55 -8.77
C LEU A 33 8.92 13.28 -10.06
N GLU A 34 9.25 14.01 -11.12
CA GLU A 34 8.59 13.90 -12.42
C GLU A 34 9.60 13.62 -13.52
N ALA A 35 9.20 12.79 -14.49
CA ALA A 35 9.94 12.51 -15.70
C ALA A 35 8.99 12.41 -16.90
N GLY A 36 9.40 12.90 -18.06
CA GLY A 36 8.59 12.95 -19.28
C GLY A 36 8.68 11.70 -20.16
N ASP A 37 9.56 10.77 -19.87
CA ASP A 37 9.71 9.49 -20.58
C ASP A 37 10.60 8.52 -19.82
N GLY A 38 10.76 7.30 -20.37
CA GLY A 38 11.52 6.25 -19.69
C GLY A 38 13.02 6.50 -19.58
N VAL A 39 13.62 7.29 -20.46
CA VAL A 39 15.07 7.64 -20.37
C VAL A 39 15.31 8.56 -19.19
N GLU A 40 14.50 9.62 -19.09
CA GLU A 40 14.54 10.53 -17.96
C GLU A 40 14.15 9.82 -16.66
N GLY A 41 13.13 8.97 -16.70
CA GLY A 41 12.70 8.14 -15.58
C GLY A 41 13.81 7.25 -15.03
N LEU A 42 14.58 6.58 -15.91
CA LEU A 42 15.71 5.75 -15.54
C LEU A 42 16.84 6.58 -14.88
N ASP A 43 17.16 7.73 -15.43
CA ASP A 43 18.16 8.64 -14.86
C ASP A 43 17.75 9.17 -13.50
N MET A 44 16.50 9.64 -13.38
CA MET A 44 15.91 10.14 -12.13
C MET A 44 15.85 9.06 -11.05
N ALA A 45 15.43 7.84 -11.41
CA ALA A 45 15.40 6.71 -10.48
C ALA A 45 16.78 6.37 -9.92
N SER A 46 17.80 6.36 -10.79
CA SER A 46 19.18 6.05 -10.41
C SER A 46 19.81 7.11 -9.50
N LYS A 47 19.49 8.38 -9.72
CA LYS A 47 20.04 9.51 -8.94
C LYS A 47 19.34 9.73 -7.61
N ASN A 48 18.02 9.57 -7.59
CA ASN A 48 17.20 10.01 -6.46
C ASN A 48 16.67 8.84 -5.60
N MET A 49 16.80 7.59 -6.10
CA MET A 49 16.36 6.39 -5.39
C MET A 49 14.95 6.53 -4.80
N PRO A 50 13.91 6.69 -5.63
CA PRO A 50 12.55 6.83 -5.15
C PRO A 50 12.08 5.57 -4.43
N ASP A 51 11.15 5.73 -3.49
CA ASP A 51 10.55 4.60 -2.77
C ASP A 51 9.57 3.84 -3.68
N VAL A 52 8.99 4.50 -4.71
CA VAL A 52 8.11 3.90 -5.72
C VAL A 52 8.20 4.63 -7.04
N ILE A 53 7.96 3.91 -8.14
CA ILE A 53 7.82 4.48 -9.49
C ILE A 53 6.39 4.20 -9.99
N PHE A 54 5.71 5.25 -10.44
CA PHE A 54 4.42 5.21 -11.11
C PHE A 54 4.61 5.64 -12.55
N THR A 55 4.42 4.73 -13.53
CA THR A 55 4.81 4.96 -14.92
C THR A 55 3.73 4.61 -15.93
N GLY A 56 3.59 5.44 -16.96
CA GLY A 56 2.88 5.11 -18.18
C GLY A 56 3.56 3.98 -18.95
N ILE A 57 2.85 3.39 -19.91
CA ILE A 57 3.39 2.35 -20.81
C ILE A 57 3.99 2.98 -22.03
N VAL A 58 3.17 3.68 -22.82
CA VAL A 58 3.55 4.24 -24.14
C VAL A 58 4.12 5.63 -23.92
N MET A 59 5.40 5.80 -24.18
CA MET A 59 6.12 7.07 -24.06
C MET A 59 7.17 7.18 -25.16
N PRO A 60 7.58 8.41 -25.56
CA PRO A 60 8.66 8.60 -26.51
C PRO A 60 10.01 8.13 -25.94
N ARG A 61 10.99 7.94 -26.79
CA ARG A 61 12.36 7.53 -26.51
C ARG A 61 12.49 6.15 -25.86
N MET A 62 11.83 5.93 -24.73
CA MET A 62 11.80 4.66 -23.98
C MET A 62 10.43 4.45 -23.36
N ASP A 63 9.79 3.33 -23.67
CA ASP A 63 8.52 2.94 -23.06
C ASP A 63 8.69 2.46 -21.61
N GLY A 64 7.57 2.41 -20.87
CA GLY A 64 7.59 2.04 -19.45
C GLY A 64 8.07 0.61 -19.18
N PHE A 65 7.79 -0.33 -20.07
CA PHE A 65 8.25 -1.71 -19.92
C PHE A 65 9.77 -1.82 -20.13
N THR A 66 10.30 -1.16 -21.15
CA THR A 66 11.74 -1.10 -21.42
C THR A 66 12.49 -0.44 -20.27
N MET A 67 11.93 0.66 -19.72
CA MET A 67 12.47 1.30 -18.52
C MET A 67 12.48 0.33 -17.33
N MET A 68 11.39 -0.39 -17.12
CA MET A 68 11.27 -1.37 -16.04
C MET A 68 12.31 -2.48 -16.16
N GLU A 69 12.52 -3.02 -17.37
CA GLU A 69 13.56 -4.02 -17.64
C GLU A 69 14.98 -3.48 -17.34
N ALA A 70 15.24 -2.22 -17.68
CA ALA A 70 16.53 -1.56 -17.41
C ALA A 70 16.75 -1.37 -15.89
N LEU A 71 15.74 -0.91 -15.17
CA LEU A 71 15.77 -0.75 -13.71
C LEU A 71 16.06 -2.07 -13.00
N LYS A 72 15.45 -3.17 -13.46
CA LYS A 72 15.62 -4.51 -12.88
C LYS A 72 17.03 -5.09 -13.08
N LYS A 73 17.76 -4.64 -14.10
CA LYS A 73 19.15 -5.07 -14.36
C LYS A 73 20.18 -4.39 -13.44
N THR A 74 19.80 -3.31 -12.77
CA THR A 74 20.71 -2.54 -11.90
C THR A 74 20.43 -2.86 -10.44
N VAL A 75 21.41 -3.37 -9.71
CA VAL A 75 21.27 -3.82 -8.31
C VAL A 75 20.61 -2.78 -7.40
N MET A 76 20.95 -1.51 -7.58
CA MET A 76 20.43 -0.43 -6.75
C MET A 76 18.92 -0.16 -6.99
N THR A 77 18.47 -0.25 -8.25
CA THR A 77 17.09 0.08 -8.62
C THR A 77 16.17 -1.14 -8.75
N ALA A 78 16.74 -2.34 -8.78
CA ALA A 78 16.00 -3.60 -9.03
C ALA A 78 14.85 -3.84 -8.05
N ASN A 79 14.97 -3.36 -6.81
CA ASN A 79 14.00 -3.58 -5.76
C ASN A 79 12.98 -2.43 -5.61
N ILE A 80 13.12 -1.35 -6.39
CA ILE A 80 12.15 -0.26 -6.37
C ILE A 80 10.81 -0.81 -6.89
N PRO A 81 9.71 -0.71 -6.13
CA PRO A 81 8.40 -1.12 -6.57
C PRO A 81 7.93 -0.23 -7.73
N ILE A 82 7.42 -0.87 -8.78
CA ILE A 82 6.93 -0.18 -9.98
C ILE A 82 5.45 -0.48 -10.14
N VAL A 83 4.65 0.56 -10.33
CA VAL A 83 3.23 0.50 -10.63
C VAL A 83 3.02 1.03 -12.04
N ILE A 84 2.39 0.22 -12.88
CA ILE A 84 2.09 0.57 -14.27
C ILE A 84 0.74 1.29 -14.34
N SER A 85 0.68 2.31 -15.18
CA SER A 85 -0.53 3.07 -15.52
C SER A 85 -0.84 2.92 -17.00
N SER A 86 -2.05 2.46 -17.34
CA SER A 86 -2.49 2.26 -18.72
C SER A 86 -3.87 2.86 -18.95
N HIS A 87 -4.14 3.38 -20.16
CA HIS A 87 -5.47 3.82 -20.55
C HIS A 87 -6.46 2.66 -20.63
N MET A 88 -6.12 1.61 -21.35
CA MET A 88 -7.08 0.60 -21.81
C MET A 88 -7.02 -0.72 -21.06
N GLY A 89 -6.06 -0.93 -20.18
CA GLY A 89 -5.97 -2.17 -19.38
C GLY A 89 -5.95 -3.46 -20.23
N ARG A 90 -5.26 -3.46 -21.37
CA ARG A 90 -5.18 -4.65 -22.24
C ARG A 90 -4.61 -5.84 -21.46
N GLU A 91 -5.18 -6.99 -21.65
CA GLU A 91 -4.76 -8.21 -20.96
C GLU A 91 -3.27 -8.54 -21.21
N GLU A 92 -2.81 -8.33 -22.44
CA GLU A 92 -1.40 -8.52 -22.83
C GLU A 92 -0.46 -7.62 -22.02
N ASP A 93 -0.84 -6.35 -21.82
CA ASP A 93 -0.06 -5.38 -21.03
C ASP A 93 -0.05 -5.78 -19.55
N GLN A 94 -1.17 -6.25 -19.00
CA GLN A 94 -1.25 -6.73 -17.62
C GLN A 94 -0.38 -7.98 -17.42
N GLN A 95 -0.43 -8.94 -18.35
CA GLN A 95 0.40 -10.13 -18.30
C GLN A 95 1.88 -9.78 -18.38
N ARG A 96 2.27 -8.87 -19.29
CA ARG A 96 3.66 -8.39 -19.42
C ARG A 96 4.13 -7.68 -18.15
N ALA A 97 3.30 -6.81 -17.57
CA ALA A 97 3.59 -6.13 -16.30
C ALA A 97 3.86 -7.13 -15.17
N ASN A 98 3.00 -8.17 -15.06
CA ASN A 98 3.15 -9.22 -14.05
C ASN A 98 4.45 -10.02 -14.23
N VAL A 99 4.78 -10.43 -15.46
CA VAL A 99 6.02 -11.16 -15.77
C VAL A 99 7.26 -10.32 -15.42
N LEU A 100 7.21 -9.03 -15.70
CA LEU A 100 8.28 -8.10 -15.33
C LEU A 100 8.29 -7.74 -13.83
N GLY A 101 7.31 -8.21 -13.05
CA GLY A 101 7.26 -8.00 -11.61
C GLY A 101 6.78 -6.61 -11.20
N ALA A 102 5.86 -6.01 -11.95
CA ALA A 102 5.12 -4.84 -11.50
C ALA A 102 4.36 -5.17 -10.21
N LYS A 103 4.31 -4.22 -9.29
CA LYS A 103 3.62 -4.40 -8.02
C LYS A 103 2.12 -4.19 -8.15
N ASP A 104 1.72 -3.35 -9.10
CA ASP A 104 0.32 -3.12 -9.42
C ASP A 104 0.17 -2.64 -10.87
N PHE A 105 -1.05 -2.79 -11.42
CA PHE A 105 -1.43 -2.31 -12.74
C PHE A 105 -2.73 -1.51 -12.62
N ILE A 106 -2.70 -0.24 -13.00
CA ILE A 106 -3.79 0.71 -12.86
C ILE A 106 -4.36 1.06 -14.22
N ILE A 107 -5.67 0.91 -14.37
CA ILE A 107 -6.41 1.34 -15.55
C ILE A 107 -6.94 2.74 -15.26
N ARG A 108 -6.35 3.76 -15.90
CA ARG A 108 -6.62 5.19 -15.62
C ARG A 108 -8.06 5.58 -15.83
N ASP A 109 -8.70 5.04 -16.86
CA ASP A 109 -10.05 5.46 -17.27
C ASP A 109 -11.14 5.08 -16.24
N ILE A 110 -10.84 4.12 -15.37
CA ILE A 110 -11.78 3.61 -14.35
C ILE A 110 -11.32 3.79 -12.92
N THR A 111 -10.07 4.26 -12.71
CA THR A 111 -9.50 4.42 -11.37
C THR A 111 -9.32 5.91 -11.04
N ARG A 112 -9.97 6.37 -10.00
CA ARG A 112 -9.83 7.77 -9.57
C ARG A 112 -8.42 8.05 -9.05
N PRO A 113 -7.87 9.25 -9.24
CA PRO A 113 -6.52 9.60 -8.76
C PRO A 113 -6.30 9.33 -7.27
N ILE A 114 -7.30 9.56 -6.44
CA ILE A 114 -7.20 9.29 -4.99
C ILE A 114 -7.08 7.78 -4.69
N GLU A 115 -7.74 6.93 -5.46
CA GLU A 115 -7.63 5.47 -5.32
C GLU A 115 -6.24 4.98 -5.74
N VAL A 116 -5.59 5.65 -6.70
CA VAL A 116 -4.20 5.38 -7.07
C VAL A 116 -3.26 5.63 -5.90
N VAL A 117 -3.45 6.74 -5.18
CA VAL A 117 -2.67 7.05 -3.96
C VAL A 117 -2.87 5.98 -2.90
N GLU A 118 -4.11 5.57 -2.64
CA GLU A 118 -4.42 4.52 -1.67
C GLU A 118 -3.77 3.17 -2.04
N ARG A 119 -3.85 2.78 -3.32
CA ARG A 119 -3.24 1.54 -3.82
C ARG A 119 -1.73 1.57 -3.69
N ILE A 120 -1.07 2.66 -4.07
CA ILE A 120 0.38 2.83 -3.93
C ILE A 120 0.76 2.88 -2.44
N GLY A 121 0.02 3.61 -1.61
CA GLY A 121 0.25 3.67 -0.17
C GLY A 121 0.21 2.28 0.49
N SER A 122 -0.71 1.41 0.04
CA SER A 122 -0.83 0.04 0.56
C SER A 122 0.40 -0.84 0.33
N LEU A 123 1.26 -0.51 -0.65
CA LEU A 123 2.52 -1.21 -0.88
C LEU A 123 3.52 -1.05 0.28
N PHE A 124 3.38 0.01 1.07
CA PHE A 124 4.27 0.35 2.18
C PHE A 124 3.69 0.03 3.55
N VAL A 125 2.42 -0.37 3.61
CA VAL A 125 1.84 -0.89 4.84
C VAL A 125 2.49 -2.23 5.13
N GLN A 126 3.31 -2.27 6.17
CA GLN A 126 3.96 -3.52 6.59
C GLN A 126 2.87 -4.54 6.98
N SER A 127 2.82 -5.65 6.27
CA SER A 127 2.09 -6.82 6.72
C SER A 127 2.74 -7.28 8.02
N GLY A 128 2.04 -7.13 9.14
CA GLY A 128 2.55 -7.51 10.45
C GLY A 128 2.46 -6.42 11.53
N GLY A 129 1.87 -5.27 11.25
CA GLY A 129 1.52 -4.31 12.29
C GLY A 129 0.59 -4.98 13.32
N GLU A 130 1.01 -5.01 14.58
CA GLU A 130 0.17 -5.43 15.70
C GLU A 130 -0.53 -4.22 16.26
N TYR A 131 -1.84 -4.30 16.38
CA TYR A 131 -2.68 -3.26 16.97
C TYR A 131 -3.39 -3.85 18.19
N LYS A 132 -3.35 -3.15 19.31
CA LYS A 132 -4.09 -3.50 20.52
C LYS A 132 -5.18 -2.48 20.73
N LEU A 133 -6.42 -2.93 20.75
CA LEU A 133 -7.58 -2.09 21.02
C LEU A 133 -8.15 -2.44 22.39
N GLU A 134 -8.27 -1.44 23.25
CA GLU A 134 -8.99 -1.56 24.50
C GLU A 134 -10.48 -1.32 24.26
N PHE A 135 -11.31 -2.23 24.73
CA PHE A 135 -12.75 -2.12 24.60
C PHE A 135 -13.36 -1.41 25.80
N ASP A 136 -14.10 -0.35 25.53
CA ASP A 136 -15.02 0.23 26.47
C ASP A 136 -16.37 -0.45 26.32
N SER A 137 -16.66 -1.41 27.19
CA SER A 137 -17.90 -2.20 27.17
C SER A 137 -19.18 -1.38 27.38
N GLU A 138 -19.05 -0.12 27.86
CA GLU A 138 -20.19 0.77 28.03
C GLU A 138 -20.58 1.50 26.75
N LYS A 139 -19.63 1.64 25.78
CA LYS A 139 -19.83 2.38 24.53
C LYS A 139 -20.07 1.49 23.31
N LEU A 140 -19.82 0.20 23.41
CA LEU A 140 -20.04 -0.78 22.34
C LEU A 140 -21.28 -1.61 22.65
N ASP A 141 -21.92 -2.17 21.60
CA ASP A 141 -22.93 -3.22 21.78
C ASP A 141 -22.25 -4.54 22.23
N ALA A 142 -21.59 -4.44 23.40
CA ALA A 142 -20.77 -5.51 23.97
C ALA A 142 -21.60 -6.80 24.19
N LYS A 143 -22.88 -6.68 24.49
CA LYS A 143 -23.77 -7.83 24.68
C LYS A 143 -23.98 -8.62 23.42
N ARG A 144 -24.13 -7.93 22.29
CA ARG A 144 -24.29 -8.57 20.98
C ARG A 144 -23.00 -9.26 20.54
N ILE A 145 -21.87 -8.55 20.64
CA ILE A 145 -20.56 -9.10 20.29
C ILE A 145 -20.21 -10.31 21.19
N ALA A 146 -20.43 -10.19 22.49
CA ALA A 146 -20.18 -11.28 23.43
C ALA A 146 -21.05 -12.51 23.13
N LYS A 147 -22.30 -12.32 22.76
CA LYS A 147 -23.19 -13.40 22.35
C LYS A 147 -22.74 -14.08 21.05
N ASP A 148 -22.38 -13.28 20.04
CA ASP A 148 -22.00 -13.80 18.72
C ASP A 148 -20.64 -14.54 18.78
N LEU A 149 -19.74 -14.13 19.69
CA LEU A 149 -18.43 -14.74 19.91
C LEU A 149 -18.37 -15.73 21.06
N ASN A 150 -19.50 -16.01 21.73
CA ASN A 150 -19.59 -16.87 22.89
C ASN A 150 -18.69 -16.47 24.08
N PHE A 151 -18.59 -15.15 24.34
CA PHE A 151 -17.82 -14.53 25.42
C PHE A 151 -18.74 -14.09 26.60
N GLN A 152 -18.10 -13.79 27.73
CA GLN A 152 -18.76 -13.06 28.79
C GLN A 152 -19.01 -11.60 28.43
N GLU A 153 -20.16 -11.05 28.79
CA GLU A 153 -20.59 -9.68 28.40
C GLU A 153 -19.60 -8.55 28.78
N ASN A 154 -18.73 -8.81 29.74
CA ASN A 154 -17.76 -7.81 30.29
C ASN A 154 -16.39 -7.89 29.63
N PHE A 155 -16.14 -8.85 28.72
CA PHE A 155 -14.80 -9.09 28.10
C PHE A 155 -13.68 -9.22 29.14
N LEU A 156 -13.93 -10.00 30.20
CA LEU A 156 -12.93 -10.30 31.22
C LEU A 156 -12.23 -11.64 30.96
N CYS A 157 -10.96 -11.72 31.30
CA CYS A 157 -10.20 -12.95 31.26
C CYS A 157 -10.78 -13.99 32.23
N LEU A 158 -10.96 -15.21 31.77
CA LEU A 158 -11.50 -16.30 32.58
C LEU A 158 -10.57 -16.73 33.72
N ASP A 159 -9.24 -16.50 33.54
CA ASP A 159 -8.22 -16.94 34.48
C ASP A 159 -7.94 -15.91 35.59
N CYS A 160 -7.86 -14.61 35.22
CA CYS A 160 -7.43 -13.58 36.16
C CYS A 160 -8.36 -12.36 36.26
N ASN A 161 -9.51 -12.40 35.62
CA ASN A 161 -10.55 -11.37 35.64
C ASN A 161 -10.08 -9.96 35.17
N GLU A 162 -8.96 -9.90 34.41
CA GLU A 162 -8.46 -8.66 33.80
C GLU A 162 -9.21 -8.39 32.49
N LYS A 163 -9.34 -7.11 32.10
CA LYS A 163 -9.97 -6.76 30.82
C LYS A 163 -9.17 -7.33 29.64
N LEU A 164 -9.87 -7.96 28.70
CA LEU A 164 -9.28 -8.46 27.47
C LEU A 164 -9.04 -7.30 26.50
N VAL A 165 -7.97 -7.43 25.71
CA VAL A 165 -7.67 -6.53 24.58
C VAL A 165 -7.85 -7.30 23.27
N LEU A 166 -8.28 -6.61 22.22
CA LEU A 166 -8.29 -7.16 20.88
C LEU A 166 -6.90 -6.94 20.27
N ASP A 167 -6.18 -8.03 20.09
CA ASP A 167 -4.92 -8.07 19.39
C ASP A 167 -5.20 -8.27 17.89
N MET A 168 -4.74 -7.34 17.05
CA MET A 168 -5.00 -7.33 15.62
C MET A 168 -3.68 -7.33 14.87
N LYS A 169 -3.47 -8.35 14.06
CA LYS A 169 -2.31 -8.47 13.18
C LYS A 169 -2.72 -8.26 11.74
N LEU A 170 -2.11 -7.29 11.06
CA LEU A 170 -2.38 -7.05 9.65
C LEU A 170 -1.77 -8.20 8.82
N VAL A 171 -2.63 -8.99 8.18
CA VAL A 171 -2.22 -10.13 7.34
C VAL A 171 -2.06 -9.70 5.89
N ASN A 172 -2.95 -8.85 5.41
CA ASN A 172 -2.92 -8.32 4.05
C ASN A 172 -3.23 -6.82 4.08
N GLY A 173 -2.22 -6.00 3.79
CA GLY A 173 -2.36 -4.55 3.79
C GLY A 173 -3.19 -4.02 2.62
N LYS A 174 -3.15 -4.71 1.46
CA LYS A 174 -3.91 -4.32 0.27
C LYS A 174 -5.42 -4.46 0.49
N ASP A 175 -5.85 -5.58 1.06
CA ASP A 175 -7.26 -5.89 1.30
C ASP A 175 -7.70 -5.51 2.72
N ARG A 176 -6.82 -4.90 3.51
CA ARG A 176 -7.06 -4.52 4.92
C ARG A 176 -7.55 -5.69 5.78
N ILE A 177 -7.00 -6.89 5.53
CA ILE A 177 -7.35 -8.10 6.27
C ILE A 177 -6.50 -8.20 7.53
N PHE A 178 -7.18 -8.36 8.67
CA PHE A 178 -6.56 -8.54 9.98
C PHE A 178 -6.87 -9.94 10.52
N GLU A 179 -5.87 -10.59 11.07
CA GLU A 179 -6.07 -11.68 12.00
C GLU A 179 -6.29 -11.09 13.39
N THR A 180 -7.37 -11.47 14.06
CA THR A 180 -7.78 -10.87 15.34
C THR A 180 -7.97 -11.93 16.40
N ARG A 181 -7.56 -11.62 17.63
CA ARG A 181 -7.76 -12.49 18.79
C ARG A 181 -7.93 -11.67 20.06
N PHE A 182 -8.73 -12.13 20.98
CA PHE A 182 -8.80 -11.54 22.33
C PHE A 182 -7.70 -12.12 23.20
N VAL A 183 -6.92 -11.26 23.83
CA VAL A 183 -5.77 -11.64 24.66
C VAL A 183 -5.86 -10.94 26.01
N CYS A 184 -5.51 -11.64 27.07
CA CYS A 184 -5.36 -11.02 28.38
C CYS A 184 -3.98 -10.36 28.49
N PRO A 185 -3.88 -9.04 28.72
CA PRO A 185 -2.59 -8.36 28.81
C PRO A 185 -1.79 -8.74 30.07
N LYS A 186 -2.45 -9.33 31.08
CA LYS A 186 -1.84 -9.69 32.36
C LYS A 186 -1.29 -11.11 32.40
N CYS A 187 -2.08 -12.11 31.98
CA CYS A 187 -1.68 -13.52 32.08
C CYS A 187 -1.39 -14.17 30.72
N GLY A 188 -1.61 -13.46 29.59
CA GLY A 188 -1.39 -14.01 28.25
C GLY A 188 -2.46 -14.99 27.77
N TRP A 189 -3.54 -15.18 28.50
CA TRP A 189 -4.65 -16.06 28.08
C TRP A 189 -5.21 -15.56 26.74
N VAL A 190 -5.49 -16.49 25.84
CA VAL A 190 -6.03 -16.20 24.50
C VAL A 190 -7.38 -16.89 24.39
N ALA A 191 -8.40 -16.16 23.96
CA ALA A 191 -9.69 -16.73 23.67
C ALA A 191 -9.60 -17.70 22.46
N LYS A 192 -10.22 -18.83 22.61
CA LYS A 192 -10.32 -19.86 21.57
C LYS A 192 -11.65 -19.75 20.83
#